data_c8df32e08b79f99605ce103a315ca69e
#
_entry.id   c8df32e08b79f99605ce103a315ca69e
#
_cell.length_a   1.000
_cell.length_b   1.000
_cell.length_c   1.000
_cell.angle_alpha   90.00
_cell.angle_beta   90.00
_cell.angle_gamma   90.00
#
_symmetry.space_group_name_H-M   'P 1'
#
loop_
_entity.id
_entity.type
_entity.pdbx_description
1 polymer ?
#
loop_
_entity_poly.entity_id
_entity_poly.type
_entity_poly.pdbx_seq_one_letter_code
_entity_poly.pdbx_strand_id
1 'polypeptide(L)'
;MVGNNSCGSRSIQYGKMVDHVLELQGFLASALPFKFGKLTSNELKRTLQRSDQVSRIIQTVNQLAITHRDEITKRFPKIMRRVAGYNLDQLNLEDGFNLAGLLVGSQGTLAVNVEAKVSLVSRPKHAVLGVCHFNSFSDSMHASDPIVSLKPHAVELSDKLLVDLARDDPAYRNKLHFVRGNPEALLIVEFAGESETPLLRKLDDLEILM
;
A
#
# COMPACT_ATOMS: atom_id res chain seq x y z
N MET A 1 4.80 9.97 -3.12
CA MET A 1 4.44 8.64 -2.59
C MET A 1 4.18 8.70 -1.08
N VAL A 2 5.09 9.26 -0.27
CA VAL A 2 4.90 9.40 1.19
C VAL A 2 3.64 10.20 1.53
N GLY A 3 3.45 11.36 0.88
CA GLY A 3 2.35 12.27 1.21
C GLY A 3 0.95 11.69 1.02
N ASN A 4 0.74 10.79 0.08
CA ASN A 4 -0.57 10.17 -0.19
C ASN A 4 -0.66 8.70 0.26
N ASN A 5 0.30 8.21 1.04
CA ASN A 5 0.36 6.81 1.49
C ASN A 5 0.14 5.82 0.34
N SER A 6 0.90 6.01 -0.76
CA SER A 6 0.69 5.25 -2.01
C SER A 6 0.66 3.74 -1.78
N CYS A 7 -0.27 3.08 -2.48
CA CYS A 7 -0.25 1.65 -2.70
C CYS A 7 -0.45 1.37 -4.19
N GLY A 8 0.25 0.41 -4.74
CA GLY A 8 0.14 -0.01 -6.15
C GLY A 8 -0.48 -1.38 -6.30
N SER A 9 -0.47 -1.91 -7.52
CA SER A 9 -0.93 -3.27 -7.84
C SER A 9 -0.32 -4.34 -6.96
N ARG A 10 0.97 -4.21 -6.65
CA ARG A 10 1.72 -5.14 -5.80
C ARG A 10 1.51 -4.93 -4.30
N SER A 11 0.57 -4.08 -3.89
CA SER A 11 0.27 -3.87 -2.46
C SER A 11 -0.29 -5.11 -1.77
N ILE A 12 -0.83 -6.06 -2.51
CA ILE A 12 -1.20 -7.40 -1.99
C ILE A 12 0.01 -8.07 -1.33
N GLN A 13 1.19 -7.93 -1.94
CA GLN A 13 2.43 -8.54 -1.45
C GLN A 13 3.19 -7.62 -0.49
N TYR A 14 3.23 -6.33 -0.77
CA TYR A 14 4.15 -5.39 -0.12
C TYR A 14 3.46 -4.34 0.76
N GLY A 15 2.14 -4.30 0.81
CA GLY A 15 1.42 -3.31 1.61
C GLY A 15 1.44 -1.89 1.01
N LYS A 16 1.46 -0.89 1.89
CA LYS A 16 1.37 0.53 1.58
C LYS A 16 2.65 1.27 1.95
N MET A 17 2.77 2.53 1.58
CA MET A 17 3.94 3.36 1.88
C MET A 17 4.22 3.45 3.39
N VAL A 18 3.18 3.54 4.24
CA VAL A 18 3.33 3.61 5.70
C VAL A 18 4.01 2.36 6.28
N ASP A 19 3.85 1.20 5.65
CA ASP A 19 4.44 -0.06 6.09
C ASP A 19 5.96 -0.11 5.83
N HIS A 20 6.48 0.80 4.98
CA HIS A 20 7.88 0.88 4.58
C HIS A 20 8.62 2.10 5.12
N VAL A 21 7.94 3.14 5.57
CA VAL A 21 8.61 4.34 6.09
C VAL A 21 9.12 4.08 7.51
N LEU A 22 10.43 4.14 7.67
CA LEU A 22 11.13 3.96 8.94
C LEU A 22 11.33 5.29 9.68
N GLU A 23 11.62 6.38 8.92
CA GLU A 23 11.91 7.70 9.46
C GLU A 23 11.57 8.77 8.44
N LEU A 24 11.12 9.93 8.92
CA LEU A 24 10.92 11.14 8.12
C LEU A 24 11.62 12.31 8.79
N GLN A 25 12.23 13.18 7.98
CA GLN A 25 12.81 14.44 8.39
C GLN A 25 12.23 15.56 7.54
N GLY A 26 12.11 16.75 8.12
CA GLY A 26 11.55 17.88 7.41
C GLY A 26 11.25 19.07 8.35
N PHE A 27 10.23 19.83 7.97
CA PHE A 27 9.81 21.03 8.69
C PHE A 27 8.31 21.01 8.96
N LEU A 28 7.93 21.35 10.18
CA LEU A 28 6.53 21.61 10.55
C LEU A 28 6.08 22.97 10.01
N ALA A 29 4.77 23.26 10.08
CA ALA A 29 4.21 24.54 9.63
C ALA A 29 4.83 25.76 10.32
N SER A 30 5.37 25.60 11.51
CA SER A 30 6.10 26.63 12.26
C SER A 30 7.58 26.79 11.83
N ALA A 31 8.00 26.19 10.71
CA ALA A 31 9.40 26.07 10.27
C ALA A 31 10.32 25.34 11.24
N LEU A 32 9.77 24.65 12.24
CA LEU A 32 10.51 23.84 13.20
C LEU A 32 11.01 22.57 12.51
N PRO A 33 12.32 22.29 12.50
CA PRO A 33 12.85 21.04 11.96
C PRO A 33 12.42 19.87 12.84
N PHE A 34 12.11 18.74 12.21
CA PHE A 34 11.80 17.50 12.91
C PHE A 34 12.55 16.31 12.31
N LYS A 35 12.70 15.30 13.15
CA LYS A 35 13.12 13.97 12.76
C LYS A 35 12.26 12.98 13.53
N PHE A 36 11.34 12.31 12.81
CA PHE A 36 10.40 11.35 13.38
C PHE A 36 10.63 9.95 12.83
N GLY A 37 10.69 9.00 13.74
CA GLY A 37 10.78 7.57 13.49
C GLY A 37 10.15 6.82 14.65
N LYS A 38 10.36 5.51 14.71
CA LYS A 38 9.89 4.69 15.80
C LYS A 38 10.69 5.02 17.07
N LEU A 39 10.00 5.38 18.14
CA LEU A 39 10.53 5.52 19.49
C LEU A 39 10.25 4.25 20.29
N THR A 40 11.26 3.69 20.89
CA THR A 40 11.10 2.64 21.91
C THR A 40 10.36 3.19 23.14
N SER A 41 9.80 2.32 23.96
CA SER A 41 9.11 2.72 25.20
C SER A 41 9.99 3.58 26.12
N ASN A 42 11.29 3.32 26.18
CA ASN A 42 12.23 4.11 27.00
C ASN A 42 12.52 5.49 26.38
N GLU A 43 12.67 5.56 25.05
CA GLU A 43 12.87 6.84 24.35
C GLU A 43 11.61 7.69 24.43
N LEU A 44 10.43 7.10 24.27
CA LEU A 44 9.15 7.81 24.46
C LEU A 44 9.06 8.39 25.86
N LYS A 45 9.30 7.60 26.92
CA LYS A 45 9.29 8.08 28.31
C LYS A 45 10.22 9.27 28.51
N ARG A 46 11.44 9.23 27.98
CA ARG A 46 12.41 10.35 28.06
C ARG A 46 11.88 11.58 27.30
N THR A 47 11.31 11.38 26.10
CA THR A 47 10.76 12.47 25.28
C THR A 47 9.57 13.12 25.97
N LEU A 48 8.70 12.35 26.62
CA LEU A 48 7.54 12.87 27.34
C LEU A 48 7.92 13.74 28.57
N GLN A 49 9.16 13.64 29.07
CA GLN A 49 9.66 14.48 30.17
C GLN A 49 10.32 15.79 29.70
N ARG A 50 10.52 15.98 28.39
CA ARG A 50 11.15 17.17 27.83
C ARG A 50 10.13 18.27 27.60
N SER A 51 10.61 19.53 27.59
CA SER A 51 9.77 20.72 27.41
C SER A 51 9.98 21.46 26.09
N ASP A 52 10.80 20.91 25.18
CA ASP A 52 10.98 21.49 23.86
C ASP A 52 9.72 21.32 22.99
N GLN A 53 9.63 22.12 21.92
CA GLN A 53 8.43 22.18 21.10
C GLN A 53 8.10 20.85 20.40
N VAL A 54 9.09 20.11 19.92
CA VAL A 54 8.90 18.79 19.29
C VAL A 54 8.36 17.79 20.31
N SER A 55 8.92 17.80 21.52
CA SER A 55 8.48 16.91 22.60
C SER A 55 7.05 17.19 23.02
N ARG A 56 6.60 18.47 23.04
CA ARG A 56 5.19 18.84 23.31
C ARG A 56 4.25 18.29 22.24
N ILE A 57 4.65 18.32 20.97
CA ILE A 57 3.87 17.69 19.88
C ILE A 57 3.72 16.19 20.11
N ILE A 58 4.82 15.50 20.43
CA ILE A 58 4.80 14.07 20.73
C ILE A 58 3.92 13.77 21.95
N GLN A 59 4.00 14.58 23.02
CA GLN A 59 3.13 14.47 24.20
C GLN A 59 1.66 14.57 23.81
N THR A 60 1.30 15.61 23.03
CA THR A 60 -0.10 15.85 22.61
C THR A 60 -0.61 14.69 21.75
N VAL A 61 0.16 14.26 20.73
CA VAL A 61 -0.27 13.18 19.83
C VAL A 61 -0.35 11.85 20.60
N ASN A 62 0.60 11.57 21.49
CA ASN A 62 0.56 10.39 22.35
C ASN A 62 -0.68 10.37 23.25
N GLN A 63 -1.01 11.52 23.88
CA GLN A 63 -2.21 11.63 24.70
C GLN A 63 -3.48 11.42 23.89
N LEU A 64 -3.58 11.99 22.68
CA LEU A 64 -4.71 11.77 21.77
C LEU A 64 -4.86 10.29 21.40
N ALA A 65 -3.74 9.64 21.06
CA ALA A 65 -3.73 8.22 20.70
C ALA A 65 -4.22 7.33 21.85
N ILE A 66 -3.82 7.64 23.10
CA ILE A 66 -4.27 6.91 24.30
C ILE A 66 -5.75 7.18 24.55
N THR A 67 -6.18 8.45 24.56
CA THR A 67 -7.55 8.85 24.87
C THR A 67 -8.56 8.28 23.89
N HIS A 68 -8.19 8.19 22.60
CA HIS A 68 -9.09 7.75 21.54
C HIS A 68 -8.81 6.33 21.03
N ARG A 69 -8.04 5.54 21.77
CA ARG A 69 -7.61 4.20 21.35
C ARG A 69 -8.77 3.30 20.92
N ASP A 70 -9.83 3.25 21.72
CA ASP A 70 -10.98 2.38 21.46
C ASP A 70 -11.75 2.82 20.21
N GLU A 71 -11.94 4.15 20.04
CA GLU A 71 -12.57 4.71 18.85
C GLU A 71 -11.74 4.47 17.59
N ILE A 72 -10.42 4.64 17.65
CA ILE A 72 -9.51 4.34 16.55
C ILE A 72 -9.64 2.87 16.17
N THR A 73 -9.55 1.96 17.16
CA THR A 73 -9.63 0.51 16.92
C THR A 73 -10.98 0.10 16.30
N LYS A 74 -12.08 0.73 16.75
CA LYS A 74 -13.44 0.43 16.31
C LYS A 74 -13.75 1.00 14.92
N ARG A 75 -13.33 2.24 14.63
CA ARG A 75 -13.76 2.98 13.43
C ARG A 75 -12.84 2.83 12.24
N PHE A 76 -11.55 2.54 12.44
CA PHE A 76 -10.63 2.37 11.32
C PHE A 76 -10.98 1.13 10.50
N PRO A 77 -11.28 1.29 9.19
CA PRO A 77 -11.60 0.15 8.33
C PRO A 77 -10.45 -0.85 8.28
N LYS A 78 -10.77 -2.12 8.52
CA LYS A 78 -9.80 -3.23 8.46
C LYS A 78 -9.69 -3.78 7.03
N ILE A 79 -9.41 -2.89 6.08
CA ILE A 79 -9.20 -3.23 4.67
C ILE A 79 -7.74 -2.97 4.29
N MET A 80 -7.23 -3.79 3.39
CA MET A 80 -5.81 -3.75 2.97
C MET A 80 -5.41 -2.37 2.43
N ARG A 81 -6.19 -1.79 1.54
CA ARG A 81 -5.87 -0.55 0.81
C ARG A 81 -6.50 0.70 1.42
N ARG A 82 -6.51 0.80 2.74
CA ARG A 82 -6.88 2.04 3.43
C ARG A 82 -5.72 3.04 3.33
N VAL A 83 -5.87 4.05 2.51
CA VAL A 83 -4.85 5.08 2.26
C VAL A 83 -5.34 6.51 2.53
N ALA A 84 -6.64 6.71 2.73
CA ALA A 84 -7.22 8.01 3.02
C ALA A 84 -7.16 8.35 4.51
N GLY A 85 -6.95 9.62 4.80
CA GLY A 85 -6.88 10.17 6.16
C GLY A 85 -5.56 9.89 6.89
N TYR A 86 -5.46 10.39 8.12
CA TYR A 86 -4.28 10.18 8.96
C TYR A 86 -4.23 8.76 9.51
N ASN A 87 -3.05 8.18 9.58
CA ASN A 87 -2.81 6.82 10.08
C ASN A 87 -2.73 6.81 11.63
N LEU A 88 -3.81 7.17 12.31
CA LEU A 88 -3.84 7.21 13.77
C LEU A 88 -3.66 5.83 14.41
N ASP A 89 -4.07 4.78 13.71
CA ASP A 89 -3.88 3.38 14.10
C ASP A 89 -2.41 2.93 14.12
N GLN A 90 -1.51 3.71 13.50
CA GLN A 90 -0.07 3.43 13.46
C GLN A 90 0.72 4.09 14.60
N LEU A 91 0.06 4.89 15.45
CA LEU A 91 0.73 5.66 16.51
C LEU A 91 1.15 4.78 17.70
N ASN A 92 0.27 3.89 18.14
CA ASN A 92 0.51 3.00 19.29
C ASN A 92 0.83 1.60 18.80
N LEU A 93 2.09 1.36 18.53
CA LEU A 93 2.61 0.02 18.27
C LEU A 93 2.86 -0.69 19.61
N GLU A 94 2.70 -2.00 19.65
CA GLU A 94 2.91 -2.81 20.87
C GLU A 94 4.31 -2.60 21.48
N ASP A 95 5.30 -2.29 20.64
CA ASP A 95 6.70 -2.14 21.00
C ASP A 95 7.26 -0.72 20.83
N GLY A 96 6.39 0.31 20.75
CA GLY A 96 6.80 1.71 20.67
C GLY A 96 5.81 2.64 19.99
N PHE A 97 6.20 3.90 19.83
CA PHE A 97 5.42 4.98 19.25
C PHE A 97 6.07 5.50 17.96
N ASN A 98 5.31 5.60 16.86
CA ASN A 98 5.84 6.02 15.57
C ASN A 98 5.09 7.22 14.99
N LEU A 99 5.65 8.43 15.15
CA LEU A 99 5.03 9.64 14.60
C LEU A 99 5.27 9.80 13.08
N ALA A 100 6.28 9.12 12.50
CA ALA A 100 6.47 9.11 11.06
C ALA A 100 5.27 8.50 10.33
N GLY A 101 4.65 7.46 10.91
CA GLY A 101 3.44 6.84 10.36
C GLY A 101 2.26 7.81 10.21
N LEU A 102 2.12 8.78 11.14
CA LEU A 102 1.09 9.82 11.06
C LEU A 102 1.33 10.78 9.90
N LEU A 103 2.60 11.10 9.60
CA LEU A 103 2.95 12.00 8.50
C LEU A 103 2.76 11.37 7.12
N VAL A 104 2.87 10.04 7.02
CA VAL A 104 2.56 9.31 5.80
C VAL A 104 1.05 9.40 5.53
N GLY A 105 0.69 9.90 4.36
CA GLY A 105 -0.71 10.12 3.99
C GLY A 105 -1.28 11.47 4.45
N SER A 106 -0.45 12.34 5.04
CA SER A 106 -0.91 13.66 5.51
C SER A 106 -1.09 14.70 4.40
N GLN A 107 -0.68 14.41 3.18
CA GLN A 107 -0.86 15.23 1.98
C GLN A 107 -0.41 16.71 2.15
N GLY A 108 0.68 16.91 2.92
CA GLY A 108 1.23 18.25 3.17
C GLY A 108 0.50 19.07 4.24
N THR A 109 -0.53 18.52 4.89
CA THR A 109 -1.30 19.26 5.91
C THR A 109 -0.60 19.35 7.27
N LEU A 110 0.36 18.46 7.56
CA LEU A 110 1.06 18.41 8.87
C LEU A 110 2.51 18.88 8.77
N ALA A 111 3.18 18.60 7.66
CA ALA A 111 4.61 18.87 7.52
C ALA A 111 5.07 18.88 6.06
N VAL A 112 6.24 19.47 5.82
CA VAL A 112 7.02 19.33 4.58
C VAL A 112 8.13 18.32 4.82
N ASN A 113 8.08 17.18 4.16
CA ASN A 113 9.10 16.14 4.25
C ASN A 113 10.26 16.46 3.28
N VAL A 114 11.49 16.41 3.77
CA VAL A 114 12.71 16.67 2.99
C VAL A 114 13.47 15.37 2.75
N GLU A 115 13.47 14.47 3.75
CA GLU A 115 14.16 13.19 3.69
C GLU A 115 13.27 12.07 4.25
N ALA A 116 13.33 10.90 3.63
CA ALA A 116 12.64 9.70 4.08
C ALA A 116 13.60 8.50 4.11
N LYS A 117 13.67 7.80 5.23
CA LYS A 117 14.30 6.49 5.34
C LYS A 117 13.22 5.43 5.16
N VAL A 118 13.43 4.54 4.19
CA VAL A 118 12.47 3.49 3.85
C VAL A 118 13.13 2.11 3.89
N SER A 119 12.36 1.08 4.24
CA SER A 119 12.76 -0.31 4.02
C SER A 119 12.63 -0.65 2.54
N LEU A 120 13.59 -1.42 2.03
CA LEU A 120 13.60 -1.90 0.66
C LEU A 120 13.17 -3.37 0.62
N VAL A 121 12.52 -3.74 -0.48
CA VAL A 121 12.17 -5.13 -0.79
C VAL A 121 13.02 -5.63 -1.95
N SER A 122 13.38 -6.90 -1.95
CA SER A 122 14.12 -7.51 -3.05
C SER A 122 13.24 -7.53 -4.31
N ARG A 123 13.84 -7.17 -5.45
CA ARG A 123 13.17 -7.31 -6.75
C ARG A 123 13.19 -8.79 -7.15
N PRO A 124 12.04 -9.41 -7.43
CA PRO A 124 12.00 -10.77 -7.94
C PRO A 124 12.70 -10.86 -9.30
N LYS A 125 13.37 -12.00 -9.56
CA LYS A 125 14.15 -12.22 -10.81
C LYS A 125 13.26 -12.59 -11.97
N HIS A 126 12.17 -13.29 -11.70
CA HIS A 126 11.24 -13.79 -12.71
C HIS A 126 9.82 -13.32 -12.40
N ALA A 127 9.05 -13.06 -13.44
CA ALA A 127 7.62 -12.79 -13.35
C ALA A 127 6.90 -13.43 -14.53
N VAL A 128 5.72 -13.98 -14.28
CA VAL A 128 4.82 -14.55 -15.28
C VAL A 128 3.43 -13.93 -15.13
N LEU A 129 2.70 -13.83 -16.22
CA LEU A 129 1.36 -13.23 -16.26
C LEU A 129 0.35 -14.26 -16.77
N GLY A 130 -0.74 -14.42 -16.03
CA GLY A 130 -1.96 -15.04 -16.51
C GLY A 130 -2.97 -13.95 -16.87
N VAL A 131 -3.66 -14.07 -18.01
CA VAL A 131 -4.70 -13.14 -18.44
C VAL A 131 -6.01 -13.89 -18.54
N CYS A 132 -6.88 -13.71 -17.57
CA CYS A 132 -8.19 -14.32 -17.50
C CYS A 132 -9.21 -13.41 -18.18
N HIS A 133 -9.99 -13.99 -19.13
CA HIS A 133 -10.99 -13.27 -19.92
C HIS A 133 -12.38 -13.62 -19.43
N PHE A 134 -13.21 -12.62 -19.23
CA PHE A 134 -14.57 -12.79 -18.72
C PHE A 134 -15.61 -12.18 -19.65
N ASN A 135 -16.71 -12.92 -19.85
CA ASN A 135 -17.88 -12.45 -20.61
C ASN A 135 -18.79 -11.54 -19.81
N SER A 136 -18.53 -11.38 -18.51
CA SER A 136 -19.28 -10.54 -17.58
C SER A 136 -18.34 -9.89 -16.58
N PHE A 137 -18.54 -8.61 -16.28
CA PHE A 137 -17.81 -7.90 -15.24
C PHE A 137 -18.05 -8.56 -13.86
N SER A 138 -19.29 -8.99 -13.60
CA SER A 138 -19.63 -9.66 -12.33
C SER A 138 -18.81 -10.94 -12.10
N ASP A 139 -18.61 -11.75 -13.15
CA ASP A 139 -17.84 -12.99 -13.05
C ASP A 139 -16.36 -12.70 -12.70
N SER A 140 -15.79 -11.64 -13.26
CA SER A 140 -14.44 -11.22 -12.92
C SER A 140 -14.30 -10.83 -11.44
N MET A 141 -15.31 -10.20 -10.87
CA MET A 141 -15.34 -9.84 -9.45
C MET A 141 -15.43 -11.09 -8.55
N HIS A 142 -16.29 -12.05 -8.91
CA HIS A 142 -16.40 -13.32 -8.16
C HIS A 142 -15.12 -14.18 -8.26
N ALA A 143 -14.40 -14.11 -9.37
CA ALA A 143 -13.15 -14.83 -9.55
C ALA A 143 -11.99 -14.23 -8.73
N SER A 144 -12.11 -12.99 -8.26
CA SER A 144 -10.99 -12.27 -7.58
C SER A 144 -10.56 -12.96 -6.29
N ASP A 145 -11.49 -13.38 -5.43
CA ASP A 145 -11.18 -14.03 -4.15
C ASP A 145 -10.47 -15.39 -4.34
N PRO A 146 -10.97 -16.32 -5.18
CA PRO A 146 -10.25 -17.53 -5.51
C PRO A 146 -8.85 -17.28 -6.07
N ILE A 147 -8.69 -16.32 -6.98
CA ILE A 147 -7.39 -15.95 -7.56
C ILE A 147 -6.42 -15.45 -6.47
N VAL A 148 -6.89 -14.58 -5.56
CA VAL A 148 -6.06 -14.07 -4.45
C VAL A 148 -5.58 -15.19 -3.53
N SER A 149 -6.34 -16.29 -3.40
CA SER A 149 -5.92 -17.47 -2.60
C SER A 149 -4.67 -18.16 -3.15
N LEU A 150 -4.37 -18.02 -4.45
CA LEU A 150 -3.13 -18.50 -5.09
C LEU A 150 -1.90 -17.64 -4.75
N LYS A 151 -2.08 -16.57 -3.95
CA LYS A 151 -1.04 -15.64 -3.52
C LYS A 151 -0.28 -15.00 -4.69
N PRO A 152 -0.97 -14.31 -5.60
CA PRO A 152 -0.33 -13.56 -6.68
C PRO A 152 0.44 -12.35 -6.14
N HIS A 153 1.36 -11.81 -6.94
CA HIS A 153 2.04 -10.54 -6.68
C HIS A 153 1.16 -9.33 -6.99
N ALA A 154 0.32 -9.47 -8.02
CA ALA A 154 -0.66 -8.47 -8.40
C ALA A 154 -1.87 -9.13 -9.06
N VAL A 155 -3.03 -8.50 -8.92
CA VAL A 155 -4.25 -8.77 -9.68
C VAL A 155 -4.79 -7.41 -10.13
N GLU A 156 -4.85 -7.21 -11.44
CA GLU A 156 -5.34 -5.96 -12.04
C GLU A 156 -6.58 -6.24 -12.88
N LEU A 157 -7.63 -5.47 -12.62
CA LEU A 157 -8.86 -5.50 -13.40
C LEU A 157 -8.76 -4.48 -14.53
N SER A 158 -9.10 -4.91 -15.75
CA SER A 158 -9.30 -4.05 -16.90
C SER A 158 -10.69 -4.32 -17.45
N ASP A 159 -11.54 -3.31 -17.44
CA ASP A 159 -12.89 -3.40 -17.99
C ASP A 159 -12.89 -3.24 -19.52
N LYS A 160 -14.05 -3.53 -20.13
CA LYS A 160 -14.24 -3.40 -21.56
C LYS A 160 -13.93 -2.00 -22.08
N LEU A 161 -14.35 -0.96 -21.36
CA LEU A 161 -14.12 0.42 -21.78
C LEU A 161 -12.63 0.71 -21.95
N LEU A 162 -11.81 0.30 -20.98
CA LEU A 162 -10.36 0.50 -21.04
C LEU A 162 -9.73 -0.31 -22.19
N VAL A 163 -10.18 -1.53 -22.43
CA VAL A 163 -9.72 -2.38 -23.54
C VAL A 163 -10.08 -1.73 -24.88
N ASP A 164 -11.31 -1.25 -25.04
CA ASP A 164 -11.77 -0.62 -26.28
C ASP A 164 -11.02 0.69 -26.56
N LEU A 165 -10.84 1.55 -25.57
CA LEU A 165 -10.03 2.76 -25.68
C LEU A 165 -8.59 2.45 -26.10
N ALA A 166 -8.00 1.39 -25.53
CA ALA A 166 -6.65 0.97 -25.90
C ALA A 166 -6.56 0.37 -27.33
N ARG A 167 -7.62 -0.25 -27.83
CA ARG A 167 -7.72 -0.71 -29.24
C ARG A 167 -7.82 0.44 -30.22
N ASP A 168 -8.51 1.51 -29.86
CA ASP A 168 -8.67 2.68 -30.69
C ASP A 168 -7.42 3.54 -30.76
N ASP A 169 -6.56 3.49 -29.74
CA ASP A 169 -5.31 4.25 -29.67
C ASP A 169 -4.20 3.56 -30.49
N PRO A 170 -3.64 4.23 -31.54
CA PRO A 170 -2.52 3.69 -32.33
C PRO A 170 -1.28 3.31 -31.53
N ALA A 171 -1.03 3.95 -30.38
CA ALA A 171 0.12 3.69 -29.53
C ALA A 171 -0.01 2.37 -28.74
N TYR A 172 -1.24 1.90 -28.51
CA TYR A 172 -1.53 0.75 -27.66
C TYR A 172 -2.09 -0.45 -28.42
N ARG A 173 -2.85 -0.26 -29.54
CA ARG A 173 -3.51 -1.36 -30.28
C ARG A 173 -2.59 -2.55 -30.57
N ASN A 174 -1.35 -2.28 -30.96
CA ASN A 174 -0.36 -3.31 -31.30
C ASN A 174 0.24 -4.02 -30.08
N LYS A 175 -0.08 -3.58 -28.87
CA LYS A 175 0.38 -4.18 -27.59
C LYS A 175 -0.68 -5.09 -26.97
N LEU A 176 -1.89 -5.11 -27.50
CA LEU A 176 -3.03 -5.87 -26.97
C LEU A 176 -3.12 -7.29 -27.55
N HIS A 177 -2.02 -7.85 -28.07
CA HIS A 177 -1.98 -9.21 -28.64
C HIS A 177 -2.39 -10.30 -27.64
N PHE A 178 -2.36 -10.02 -26.34
CA PHE A 178 -2.81 -10.92 -25.29
C PHE A 178 -4.33 -10.90 -25.08
N VAL A 179 -5.05 -9.93 -25.62
CA VAL A 179 -6.51 -9.83 -25.51
C VAL A 179 -7.15 -10.64 -26.63
N ARG A 180 -7.87 -11.69 -26.27
CA ARG A 180 -8.60 -12.57 -27.20
C ARG A 180 -10.09 -12.24 -27.21
N GLY A 181 -10.67 -12.19 -28.40
CA GLY A 181 -12.11 -11.92 -28.56
C GLY A 181 -12.52 -10.54 -28.08
N ASN A 182 -13.71 -10.43 -27.51
CA ASN A 182 -14.30 -9.18 -27.01
C ASN A 182 -14.78 -9.36 -25.57
N PRO A 183 -13.87 -9.48 -24.59
CA PRO A 183 -14.24 -9.70 -23.21
C PRO A 183 -14.86 -8.44 -22.58
N GLU A 184 -15.80 -8.63 -21.64
CA GLU A 184 -16.36 -7.57 -20.82
C GLU A 184 -15.41 -7.14 -19.70
N ALA A 185 -14.52 -8.05 -19.28
CA ALA A 185 -13.46 -7.75 -18.30
C ALA A 185 -12.27 -8.69 -18.48
N LEU A 186 -11.09 -8.22 -18.05
CA LEU A 186 -9.87 -9.00 -17.89
C LEU A 186 -9.40 -8.93 -16.43
N LEU A 187 -8.91 -10.04 -15.90
CA LEU A 187 -8.03 -10.04 -14.72
C LEU A 187 -6.62 -10.42 -15.18
N ILE A 188 -5.68 -9.49 -14.98
CA ILE A 188 -4.27 -9.70 -15.23
C ILE A 188 -3.62 -10.10 -13.92
N VAL A 189 -3.16 -11.35 -13.82
CA VAL A 189 -2.64 -11.97 -12.61
C VAL A 189 -1.13 -12.12 -12.74
N GLU A 190 -0.36 -11.45 -11.88
CA GLU A 190 1.11 -11.55 -11.87
C GLU A 190 1.54 -12.50 -10.75
N PHE A 191 2.38 -13.48 -11.11
CA PHE A 191 3.19 -14.23 -10.14
C PHE A 191 4.66 -13.89 -10.35
N ALA A 192 5.40 -13.65 -9.27
CA ALA A 192 6.81 -13.32 -9.36
C ALA A 192 7.62 -14.02 -8.26
N GLY A 193 8.92 -14.24 -8.49
CA GLY A 193 9.78 -14.97 -7.57
C GLY A 193 11.22 -15.13 -8.06
N GLU A 194 11.99 -15.95 -7.34
CA GLU A 194 13.42 -16.17 -7.60
C GLU A 194 13.69 -17.20 -8.70
N SER A 195 12.72 -18.07 -9.03
CA SER A 195 12.84 -19.11 -10.05
C SER A 195 11.54 -19.29 -10.85
N GLU A 196 11.67 -19.67 -12.09
CA GLU A 196 10.57 -19.74 -13.05
C GLU A 196 9.65 -20.95 -12.84
N THR A 197 10.21 -22.14 -12.55
CA THR A 197 9.43 -23.37 -12.44
C THR A 197 8.26 -23.31 -11.45
N PRO A 198 8.40 -22.77 -10.21
CA PRO A 198 7.26 -22.61 -9.33
C PRO A 198 6.21 -21.62 -9.83
N LEU A 199 6.63 -20.63 -10.64
CA LEU A 199 5.71 -19.64 -11.20
C LEU A 199 4.85 -20.23 -12.31
N LEU A 200 5.43 -21.11 -13.15
CA LEU A 200 4.68 -21.84 -14.18
C LEU A 200 3.62 -22.74 -13.55
N ARG A 201 3.94 -23.46 -12.47
CA ARG A 201 2.94 -24.24 -11.71
C ARG A 201 1.78 -23.39 -11.20
N LYS A 202 2.06 -22.17 -10.74
CA LYS A 202 1.00 -21.24 -10.33
C LYS A 202 0.13 -20.78 -11.50
N LEU A 203 0.67 -20.70 -12.71
CA LEU A 203 -0.15 -20.46 -13.91
C LEU A 203 -1.03 -21.68 -14.22
N ASP A 204 -0.49 -22.90 -14.09
CA ASP A 204 -1.28 -24.13 -14.24
C ASP A 204 -2.43 -24.17 -13.18
N ASP A 205 -2.13 -23.84 -11.92
CA ASP A 205 -3.14 -23.73 -10.85
C ASP A 205 -4.20 -22.67 -11.19
N LEU A 206 -3.80 -21.52 -11.75
CA LEU A 206 -4.72 -20.48 -12.20
C LEU A 206 -5.60 -20.96 -13.37
N GLU A 207 -5.04 -21.70 -14.32
CA GLU A 207 -5.80 -22.26 -15.46
C GLU A 207 -6.84 -23.29 -14.97
N ILE A 208 -6.49 -24.13 -14.01
CA ILE A 208 -7.40 -25.11 -13.42
C ILE A 208 -8.56 -24.41 -12.65
N LEU A 209 -8.25 -23.26 -12.04
CA LEU A 209 -9.22 -22.49 -11.26
C LEU A 209 -10.26 -21.78 -12.14
N MET A 210 -9.90 -21.39 -13.38
CA MET A 210 -10.72 -20.61 -14.33
C MET A 210 -11.56 -21.48 -15.26
#